data_a465c2da4fbd5bdce5a54fc72cf69f07
#
_entry.id   a465c2da4fbd5bdce5a54fc72cf69f07
#
_cell.length_a   1.000
_cell.length_b   1.000
_cell.length_c   1.000
_cell.angle_alpha   90.00
_cell.angle_beta   90.00
_cell.angle_gamma   90.00
#
_symmetry.space_group_name_H-M   'P 1'
#
loop_
_entity.id
_entity.type
_entity.pdbx_description
1 polymer ?
#
loop_
_entity_poly.entity_id
_entity_poly.type
_entity_poly.pdbx_seq_one_letter_code
_entity_poly.pdbx_strand_id
1 'polypeptide(L)'
;MAINQVATRGGLKLARSGILDEIAFPKDYLSGDRLRVSQKATTANPEAVIAARERPTSLARFAAAGTTLGSRARIGVRVQVKKGKSVTLKTAWLVRLNSGNIGLAVRVKPGQQIANKTGATRWLVPDRVALLYGPSVDQVFRSVSEKIAAPVGRMVGEEFLRQFTRLSI
;
A
#
# COMPACT_ATOMS: atom_id res chain seq x y z
N MET A 1 6.75 26.17 -9.68
CA MET A 1 7.89 25.29 -10.07
C MET A 1 7.34 24.04 -10.73
N ALA A 2 7.86 23.68 -11.91
CA ALA A 2 7.46 22.51 -12.71
C ALA A 2 7.50 21.19 -11.89
N ILE A 3 8.60 20.97 -11.16
CA ILE A 3 8.79 19.76 -10.32
C ILE A 3 7.63 19.55 -9.35
N ASN A 4 7.20 20.57 -8.63
CA ASN A 4 6.11 20.46 -7.66
C ASN A 4 4.77 20.14 -8.32
N GLN A 5 4.50 20.71 -9.46
CA GLN A 5 3.28 20.46 -10.20
C GLN A 5 3.25 19.02 -10.72
N VAL A 6 4.36 18.56 -11.29
CA VAL A 6 4.47 17.17 -11.75
C VAL A 6 4.40 16.18 -10.58
N ALA A 7 5.15 16.41 -9.49
CA ALA A 7 5.11 15.54 -8.34
C ALA A 7 3.69 15.39 -7.77
N THR A 8 2.96 16.50 -7.63
CA THR A 8 1.62 16.52 -7.01
C THR A 8 0.54 15.92 -7.92
N ARG A 9 0.57 16.22 -9.23
CA ARG A 9 -0.48 15.80 -10.18
C ARG A 9 -0.10 14.54 -10.94
N GLY A 10 1.03 14.57 -11.66
CA GLY A 10 1.48 13.48 -12.54
C GLY A 10 2.10 12.31 -11.77
N GLY A 11 3.13 12.59 -10.98
CA GLY A 11 3.89 11.57 -10.24
C GLY A 11 3.04 10.77 -9.27
N LEU A 12 2.24 11.44 -8.42
CA LEU A 12 1.31 10.75 -7.51
C LEU A 12 0.26 9.93 -8.26
N LYS A 13 -0.24 10.41 -9.40
CA LYS A 13 -1.21 9.67 -10.22
C LYS A 13 -0.60 8.39 -10.78
N LEU A 14 0.60 8.49 -11.37
CA LEU A 14 1.32 7.32 -11.90
C LEU A 14 1.70 6.33 -10.80
N ALA A 15 2.20 6.81 -9.66
CA ALA A 15 2.52 5.97 -8.52
C ALA A 15 1.28 5.22 -8.02
N ARG A 16 0.15 5.91 -7.87
CA ARG A 16 -1.11 5.32 -7.43
C ARG A 16 -1.62 4.27 -8.42
N SER A 17 -1.61 4.58 -9.70
CA SER A 17 -2.02 3.63 -10.75
C SER A 17 -1.14 2.39 -10.73
N GLY A 18 0.18 2.54 -10.75
CA GLY A 18 1.12 1.42 -10.73
C GLY A 18 0.97 0.53 -9.49
N ILE A 19 0.77 1.13 -8.31
CA ILE A 19 0.51 0.36 -7.08
C ILE A 19 -0.80 -0.44 -7.19
N LEU A 20 -1.88 0.17 -7.69
CA LEU A 20 -3.17 -0.49 -7.85
C LEU A 20 -3.19 -1.54 -8.96
N ASP A 21 -2.26 -1.48 -9.90
CA ASP A 21 -2.09 -2.52 -10.92
C ASP A 21 -1.41 -3.77 -10.37
N GLU A 22 -0.55 -3.63 -9.38
CA GLU A 22 0.12 -4.77 -8.73
C GLU A 22 -0.70 -5.36 -7.57
N ILE A 23 -1.28 -4.50 -6.73
CA ILE A 23 -1.94 -4.89 -5.47
C ILE A 23 -3.38 -4.38 -5.44
N ALA A 24 -4.28 -5.25 -5.03
CA ALA A 24 -5.72 -4.96 -4.91
C ALA A 24 -6.05 -4.20 -3.62
N PHE A 25 -5.42 -3.03 -3.41
CA PHE A 25 -5.80 -2.17 -2.28
C PHE A 25 -7.26 -1.70 -2.41
N PRO A 26 -7.99 -1.56 -1.30
CA PRO A 26 -9.33 -1.00 -1.32
C PRO A 26 -9.36 0.40 -1.96
N LYS A 27 -10.53 0.79 -2.49
CA LYS A 27 -10.77 2.15 -2.99
C LYS A 27 -10.34 3.17 -1.93
N ASP A 28 -9.70 4.23 -2.39
CA ASP A 28 -9.21 5.35 -1.56
C ASP A 28 -8.16 4.98 -0.48
N TYR A 29 -7.69 3.72 -0.45
CA TYR A 29 -6.69 3.31 0.54
C TYR A 29 -5.36 4.08 0.41
N LEU A 30 -4.99 4.47 -0.80
CA LEU A 30 -3.74 5.21 -1.09
C LEU A 30 -3.86 6.73 -0.86
N SER A 31 -4.93 7.20 -0.24
CA SER A 31 -5.14 8.62 0.06
C SER A 31 -4.45 9.04 1.37
N GLY A 32 -4.35 10.35 1.57
CA GLY A 32 -3.83 10.95 2.80
C GLY A 32 -2.33 10.67 3.00
N ASP A 33 -1.98 10.19 4.19
CA ASP A 33 -0.61 9.93 4.63
C ASP A 33 0.04 8.67 4.03
N ARG A 34 -0.74 7.85 3.31
CA ARG A 34 -0.25 6.56 2.81
C ARG A 34 0.57 6.67 1.53
N LEU A 35 0.25 7.66 0.68
CA LEU A 35 1.04 8.01 -0.49
C LEU A 35 0.89 9.51 -0.75
N ARG A 36 1.95 10.28 -0.54
CA ARG A 36 1.92 11.74 -0.61
C ARG A 36 3.24 12.33 -1.07
N VAL A 37 3.21 13.57 -1.52
CA VAL A 37 4.43 14.36 -1.63
C VAL A 37 4.83 14.79 -0.21
N SER A 38 5.93 14.26 0.27
CA SER A 38 6.45 14.54 1.63
C SER A 38 7.30 15.79 1.67
N GLN A 39 8.01 16.08 0.58
CA GLN A 39 8.84 17.26 0.41
C GLN A 39 8.55 17.90 -0.94
N LYS A 40 8.39 19.22 -0.95
CA LYS A 40 8.27 20.02 -2.18
C LYS A 40 9.60 20.65 -2.51
N ALA A 41 9.88 20.75 -3.82
CA ALA A 41 11.03 21.49 -4.31
C ALA A 41 10.93 22.97 -3.96
N THR A 42 12.08 23.56 -3.61
CA THR A 42 12.26 25.00 -3.39
C THR A 42 13.34 25.52 -4.33
N THR A 43 13.56 26.83 -4.33
CA THR A 43 14.65 27.43 -5.13
C THR A 43 16.03 26.96 -4.66
N ALA A 44 16.19 26.78 -3.33
CA ALA A 44 17.45 26.30 -2.75
C ALA A 44 17.64 24.77 -2.89
N ASN A 45 16.52 24.02 -2.91
CA ASN A 45 16.56 22.57 -3.12
C ASN A 45 15.52 22.17 -4.17
N PRO A 46 15.94 21.98 -5.44
CA PRO A 46 15.04 21.65 -6.55
C PRO A 46 14.62 20.17 -6.58
N GLU A 47 14.33 19.60 -5.43
CA GLU A 47 13.91 18.20 -5.24
C GLU A 47 12.53 18.11 -4.63
N ALA A 48 11.64 17.28 -5.22
CA ALA A 48 10.37 16.89 -4.61
C ALA A 48 10.37 15.38 -4.32
N VAL A 49 9.94 15.00 -3.13
CA VAL A 49 9.95 13.61 -2.67
C VAL A 49 8.52 13.08 -2.54
N ILE A 50 8.24 11.95 -3.19
CA ILE A 50 7.02 11.17 -2.96
C ILE A 50 7.35 10.09 -1.95
N ALA A 51 6.64 10.08 -0.82
CA ALA A 51 6.79 9.08 0.23
C ALA A 51 5.55 8.19 0.34
N ALA A 52 5.79 6.94 0.66
CA ALA A 52 4.77 5.93 0.88
C ALA A 52 4.88 5.37 2.30
N ARG A 53 3.76 4.91 2.85
CA ARG A 53 3.68 4.40 4.21
C ARG A 53 4.33 3.03 4.34
N GLU A 54 5.31 2.90 5.23
CA GLU A 54 6.06 1.67 5.48
C GLU A 54 5.29 0.62 6.31
N ARG A 55 4.30 1.06 7.11
CA ARG A 55 3.55 0.17 7.98
C ARG A 55 2.79 -0.89 7.16
N PRO A 56 2.96 -2.21 7.46
CA PRO A 56 2.27 -3.29 6.80
C PRO A 56 0.75 -3.14 6.85
N THR A 57 0.08 -3.50 5.75
CA THR A 57 -1.38 -3.42 5.65
C THR A 57 -2.01 -4.67 6.27
N SER A 58 -3.02 -4.51 7.14
CA SER A 58 -3.77 -5.66 7.65
C SER A 58 -4.35 -6.47 6.49
N LEU A 59 -4.13 -7.78 6.50
CA LEU A 59 -4.63 -8.67 5.44
C LEU A 59 -6.17 -8.72 5.40
N ALA A 60 -6.83 -8.34 6.49
CA ALA A 60 -8.29 -8.18 6.54
C ALA A 60 -8.84 -7.20 5.50
N ARG A 61 -8.04 -6.22 5.06
CA ARG A 61 -8.46 -5.23 4.03
C ARG A 61 -8.58 -5.83 2.64
N PHE A 62 -7.99 -6.98 2.43
CA PHE A 62 -8.03 -7.73 1.17
C PHE A 62 -9.05 -8.88 1.20
N ALA A 63 -9.82 -9.00 2.29
CA ALA A 63 -10.86 -10.01 2.40
C ALA A 63 -12.01 -9.73 1.42
N ALA A 64 -12.59 -10.80 0.89
CA ALA A 64 -13.73 -10.71 -0.01
C ALA A 64 -14.91 -10.01 0.67
N ALA A 65 -15.68 -9.25 -0.11
CA ALA A 65 -16.90 -8.61 0.36
C ALA A 65 -17.87 -9.63 0.97
N GLY A 66 -18.57 -9.24 2.05
CA GLY A 66 -19.51 -10.14 2.74
C GLY A 66 -18.85 -11.13 3.72
N THR A 67 -17.52 -11.12 3.90
CA THR A 67 -16.88 -11.95 4.91
C THR A 67 -17.30 -11.48 6.31
N THR A 68 -17.95 -12.38 7.08
CA THR A 68 -18.45 -12.08 8.42
C THR A 68 -17.34 -12.10 9.47
N LEU A 69 -17.53 -11.30 10.54
CA LEU A 69 -16.66 -11.33 11.72
C LEU A 69 -16.89 -12.61 12.53
N GLY A 70 -15.83 -13.20 13.06
CA GLY A 70 -15.87 -14.28 14.01
C GLY A 70 -15.16 -15.56 13.59
N SER A 71 -14.87 -16.40 14.57
CA SER A 71 -14.08 -17.63 14.43
C SER A 71 -14.88 -18.84 13.92
N ARG A 72 -16.18 -18.73 13.74
CA ARG A 72 -17.08 -19.83 13.35
C ARG A 72 -17.19 -20.04 11.84
N ALA A 73 -16.48 -19.25 11.04
CA ALA A 73 -16.45 -19.42 9.59
C ALA A 73 -15.71 -20.71 9.24
N ARG A 74 -16.42 -21.81 9.08
CA ARG A 74 -15.88 -23.11 8.63
C ARG A 74 -15.24 -23.05 7.24
N ILE A 75 -15.54 -22.01 6.47
CA ILE A 75 -15.12 -21.82 5.07
C ILE A 75 -13.76 -21.11 4.98
N GLY A 76 -13.29 -20.48 6.09
CA GLY A 76 -12.11 -19.63 6.08
C GLY A 76 -12.37 -18.25 5.45
N VAL A 77 -11.30 -17.53 5.13
CA VAL A 77 -11.38 -16.18 4.54
C VAL A 77 -10.69 -16.16 3.19
N ARG A 78 -11.42 -15.76 2.16
CA ARG A 78 -10.85 -15.51 0.83
C ARG A 78 -10.26 -14.11 0.79
N VAL A 79 -8.99 -14.00 0.41
CA VAL A 79 -8.27 -12.73 0.28
C VAL A 79 -7.70 -12.58 -1.12
N GLN A 80 -7.67 -11.34 -1.59
CA GLN A 80 -7.07 -10.99 -2.89
C GLN A 80 -6.04 -9.88 -2.67
N VAL A 81 -4.78 -10.25 -2.52
CA VAL A 81 -3.67 -9.28 -2.38
C VAL A 81 -3.19 -8.81 -3.73
N LYS A 82 -2.81 -9.75 -4.61
CA LYS A 82 -2.46 -9.42 -5.99
C LYS A 82 -3.71 -9.32 -6.86
N LYS A 83 -3.74 -8.34 -7.75
CA LYS A 83 -4.84 -8.16 -8.70
C LYS A 83 -5.06 -9.45 -9.52
N GLY A 84 -6.31 -9.89 -9.60
CA GLY A 84 -6.68 -11.11 -10.32
C GLY A 84 -6.37 -12.44 -9.62
N LYS A 85 -5.62 -12.45 -8.49
CA LYS A 85 -5.24 -13.67 -7.79
C LYS A 85 -5.80 -13.69 -6.36
N SER A 86 -6.74 -14.61 -6.09
CA SER A 86 -7.31 -14.79 -4.76
C SER A 86 -6.88 -16.12 -4.14
N VAL A 87 -6.75 -16.12 -2.79
CA VAL A 87 -6.36 -17.28 -2.00
C VAL A 87 -7.34 -17.44 -0.85
N THR A 88 -7.77 -18.66 -0.56
CA THR A 88 -8.62 -18.97 0.60
C THR A 88 -7.77 -19.49 1.75
N LEU A 89 -7.79 -18.77 2.86
CA LEU A 89 -7.11 -19.13 4.10
C LEU A 89 -8.10 -19.89 4.99
N LYS A 90 -8.09 -21.22 4.92
CA LYS A 90 -9.08 -22.11 5.54
C LYS A 90 -9.20 -21.97 7.06
N THR A 91 -8.09 -21.65 7.75
CA THR A 91 -8.04 -21.55 9.23
C THR A 91 -8.07 -20.10 9.72
N ALA A 92 -8.27 -19.15 8.83
CA ALA A 92 -8.31 -17.72 9.16
C ALA A 92 -9.74 -17.22 9.39
N TRP A 93 -9.88 -16.18 10.20
CA TRP A 93 -11.14 -15.48 10.45
C TRP A 93 -10.89 -13.98 10.68
N LEU A 94 -11.93 -13.18 10.46
CA LEU A 94 -11.89 -11.75 10.78
C LEU A 94 -12.18 -11.53 12.26
N VAL A 95 -11.40 -10.65 12.90
CA VAL A 95 -11.51 -10.31 14.32
C VAL A 95 -11.50 -8.78 14.50
N ARG A 96 -12.35 -8.27 15.39
CA ARG A 96 -12.28 -6.88 15.83
C ARG A 96 -11.19 -6.74 16.88
N LEU A 97 -10.25 -5.84 16.64
CA LEU A 97 -9.16 -5.52 17.56
C LEU A 97 -9.63 -4.46 18.59
N ASN A 98 -8.95 -4.34 19.71
CA ASN A 98 -9.23 -3.33 20.74
C ASN A 98 -9.16 -1.89 20.18
N SER A 99 -8.37 -1.65 19.15
CA SER A 99 -8.32 -0.37 18.42
C SER A 99 -9.55 -0.09 17.54
N GLY A 100 -10.56 -0.95 17.53
CA GLY A 100 -11.73 -0.87 16.65
C GLY A 100 -11.48 -1.36 15.22
N ASN A 101 -10.23 -1.56 14.81
CA ASN A 101 -9.88 -2.04 13.48
C ASN A 101 -10.19 -3.53 13.31
N ILE A 102 -10.37 -3.96 12.05
CA ILE A 102 -10.53 -5.38 11.72
C ILE A 102 -9.17 -5.96 11.36
N GLY A 103 -8.83 -7.07 11.99
CA GLY A 103 -7.67 -7.89 11.69
C GLY A 103 -8.07 -9.22 11.06
N LEU A 104 -7.16 -9.86 10.35
CA LEU A 104 -7.27 -11.24 9.90
C LEU A 104 -6.40 -12.09 10.82
N ALA A 105 -7.03 -12.97 11.59
CA ALA A 105 -6.36 -13.86 12.51
C ALA A 105 -6.27 -15.28 11.96
N VAL A 106 -5.25 -16.01 12.34
CA VAL A 106 -5.06 -17.43 12.01
C VAL A 106 -4.62 -18.21 13.25
N ARG A 107 -5.12 -19.43 13.39
CA ARG A 107 -4.60 -20.36 14.40
C ARG A 107 -3.28 -20.96 13.93
N VAL A 108 -2.32 -20.98 14.83
CA VAL A 108 -0.98 -21.53 14.59
C VAL A 108 -0.85 -22.82 15.37
N LYS A 109 -0.30 -23.84 14.76
CA LYS A 109 0.02 -25.09 15.45
C LYS A 109 1.27 -24.90 16.32
N PRO A 110 1.39 -25.57 17.47
CA PRO A 110 2.62 -25.54 18.27
C PRO A 110 3.84 -25.85 17.40
N GLY A 111 4.90 -25.05 17.52
CA GLY A 111 6.12 -25.18 16.71
C GLY A 111 6.04 -24.69 15.26
N GLN A 112 4.88 -24.28 14.78
CA GLN A 112 4.74 -23.73 13.43
C GLN A 112 5.21 -22.29 13.38
N GLN A 113 6.20 -22.00 12.54
CA GLN A 113 6.60 -20.64 12.24
C GLN A 113 5.67 -20.02 11.19
N ILE A 114 5.27 -18.77 11.41
CA ILE A 114 4.57 -17.98 10.39
C ILE A 114 5.63 -17.21 9.60
N ALA A 115 5.71 -17.50 8.30
CA ALA A 115 6.56 -16.76 7.40
C ALA A 115 6.09 -15.29 7.34
N ASN A 116 6.77 -14.41 8.05
CA ASN A 116 6.50 -12.98 8.03
C ASN A 116 7.65 -12.25 7.37
N LYS A 117 7.45 -11.83 6.12
CA LYS A 117 8.46 -11.09 5.36
C LYS A 117 8.67 -9.65 5.85
N THR A 118 7.83 -9.17 6.75
CA THR A 118 7.77 -7.76 7.15
C THR A 118 8.17 -7.49 8.60
N GLY A 119 8.76 -8.47 9.29
CA GLY A 119 9.21 -8.32 10.67
C GLY A 119 8.56 -9.29 11.67
N ALA A 120 8.56 -8.95 12.95
CA ALA A 120 8.06 -9.82 14.02
C ALA A 120 6.57 -10.17 13.85
N THR A 121 6.22 -11.42 14.09
CA THR A 121 4.84 -11.89 14.09
C THR A 121 4.03 -11.17 15.17
N ARG A 122 2.90 -10.62 14.81
CA ARG A 122 1.97 -10.02 15.76
C ARG A 122 1.01 -11.05 16.30
N TRP A 123 1.24 -11.43 17.53
CA TRP A 123 0.39 -12.38 18.25
C TRP A 123 -0.84 -11.69 18.85
N LEU A 124 -2.02 -12.28 18.65
CA LEU A 124 -3.25 -11.93 19.37
C LEU A 124 -3.35 -12.77 20.64
N VAL A 125 -2.96 -14.05 20.55
CA VAL A 125 -2.71 -14.96 21.68
C VAL A 125 -1.34 -15.55 21.43
N PRO A 126 -0.39 -15.40 22.38
CA PRO A 126 0.98 -15.91 22.24
C PRO A 126 1.00 -17.35 21.76
N ASP A 127 1.81 -17.65 20.76
CA ASP A 127 2.06 -18.96 20.16
C ASP A 127 0.82 -19.75 19.67
N ARG A 128 -0.37 -19.11 19.65
CA ARG A 128 -1.62 -19.76 19.24
C ARG A 128 -2.40 -19.03 18.16
N VAL A 129 -2.45 -17.71 18.24
CA VAL A 129 -3.24 -16.90 17.30
C VAL A 129 -2.42 -15.71 16.83
N ALA A 130 -2.15 -15.65 15.54
CA ALA A 130 -1.39 -14.57 14.94
C ALA A 130 -2.25 -13.72 14.01
N LEU A 131 -1.91 -12.43 13.93
CA LEU A 131 -2.48 -11.51 12.97
C LEU A 131 -1.68 -11.52 11.66
N LEU A 132 -2.38 -11.60 10.54
CA LEU A 132 -1.79 -11.62 9.22
C LEU A 132 -1.77 -10.22 8.60
N TYR A 133 -0.64 -9.91 7.99
CA TYR A 133 -0.40 -8.65 7.28
C TYR A 133 0.00 -8.92 5.83
N GLY A 134 -0.43 -8.03 4.95
CA GLY A 134 0.00 -7.96 3.57
C GLY A 134 1.11 -6.90 3.39
N PRO A 135 1.48 -6.59 2.13
CA PRO A 135 2.53 -5.63 1.84
C PRO A 135 2.19 -4.23 2.36
N SER A 136 3.21 -3.46 2.71
CA SER A 136 3.07 -2.02 2.93
C SER A 136 2.93 -1.29 1.59
N VAL A 137 2.44 -0.05 1.64
CA VAL A 137 2.37 0.80 0.44
C VAL A 137 3.78 1.09 -0.06
N ASP A 138 4.74 1.31 0.85
CA ASP A 138 6.14 1.57 0.52
C ASP A 138 6.81 0.39 -0.20
N GLN A 139 6.61 -0.85 0.27
CA GLN A 139 7.15 -2.03 -0.40
C GLN A 139 6.70 -2.14 -1.86
N VAL A 140 5.41 -1.85 -2.12
CA VAL A 140 4.88 -1.88 -3.49
C VAL A 140 5.35 -0.66 -4.28
N PHE A 141 5.43 0.51 -3.64
CA PHE A 141 5.89 1.73 -4.29
C PHE A 141 7.34 1.60 -4.77
N ARG A 142 8.22 0.94 -4.02
CA ARG A 142 9.61 0.70 -4.46
C ARG A 142 9.68 -0.08 -5.77
N SER A 143 8.86 -1.12 -5.97
CA SER A 143 8.82 -1.84 -7.25
C SER A 143 8.23 -1.02 -8.39
N VAL A 144 7.31 -0.12 -8.09
CA VAL A 144 6.65 0.75 -9.07
C VAL A 144 7.51 1.96 -9.44
N SER A 145 8.27 2.52 -8.46
CA SER A 145 9.03 3.76 -8.63
C SER A 145 10.04 3.68 -9.79
N GLU A 146 10.71 2.55 -9.95
CA GLU A 146 11.64 2.33 -11.07
C GLU A 146 10.92 2.40 -12.43
N LYS A 147 9.72 1.82 -12.52
CA LYS A 147 8.93 1.78 -13.76
C LYS A 147 8.40 3.16 -14.17
N ILE A 148 8.08 4.01 -13.19
CA ILE A 148 7.52 5.34 -13.45
C ILE A 148 8.58 6.44 -13.52
N ALA A 149 9.83 6.18 -13.19
CA ALA A 149 10.90 7.20 -13.17
C ALA A 149 11.05 7.91 -14.52
N ALA A 150 11.16 7.17 -15.62
CA ALA A 150 11.30 7.75 -16.95
C ALA A 150 10.05 8.55 -17.40
N PRO A 151 8.82 8.05 -17.26
CA PRO A 151 7.62 8.87 -17.51
C PRO A 151 7.56 10.15 -16.69
N VAL A 152 7.88 10.08 -15.40
CA VAL A 152 7.88 11.28 -14.53
C VAL A 152 8.95 12.28 -14.98
N GLY A 153 10.14 11.82 -15.34
CA GLY A 153 11.21 12.66 -15.86
C GLY A 153 10.79 13.43 -17.13
N ARG A 154 10.13 12.76 -18.08
CA ARG A 154 9.57 13.42 -19.28
C ARG A 154 8.55 14.49 -18.92
N MET A 155 7.62 14.20 -18.01
CA MET A 155 6.63 15.18 -17.54
C MET A 155 7.28 16.42 -16.91
N VAL A 156 8.39 16.24 -16.18
CA VAL A 156 9.14 17.37 -15.59
C VAL A 156 9.73 18.24 -16.70
N GLY A 157 10.36 17.62 -17.71
CA GLY A 157 10.93 18.36 -18.86
C GLY A 157 9.88 19.14 -19.63
N GLU A 158 8.76 18.51 -19.98
CA GLU A 158 7.66 19.13 -20.70
C GLU A 158 7.06 20.31 -19.90
N GLU A 159 6.81 20.12 -18.62
CA GLU A 159 6.24 21.16 -17.76
C GLU A 159 7.23 22.32 -17.54
N PHE A 160 8.53 22.02 -17.46
CA PHE A 160 9.58 23.04 -17.38
C PHE A 160 9.58 23.91 -18.64
N LEU A 161 9.61 23.28 -19.81
CA LEU A 161 9.56 24.02 -21.10
C LEU A 161 8.31 24.85 -21.20
N ARG A 162 7.16 24.32 -20.84
CA ARG A 162 5.88 25.04 -20.84
C ARG A 162 5.91 26.28 -19.95
N GLN A 163 6.48 26.16 -18.74
CA GLN A 163 6.59 27.31 -17.84
C GLN A 163 7.61 28.32 -18.33
N PHE A 164 8.72 27.87 -18.89
CA PHE A 164 9.76 28.74 -19.44
C PHE A 164 9.24 29.59 -20.61
N THR A 165 8.56 28.97 -21.58
CA THR A 165 7.97 29.68 -22.71
C THR A 165 6.98 30.76 -22.27
N ARG A 166 6.22 30.52 -21.20
CA ARG A 166 5.25 31.52 -20.67
C ARG A 166 5.91 32.71 -19.98
N LEU A 167 7.16 32.58 -19.53
CA LEU A 167 7.90 33.65 -18.85
C LEU A 167 8.76 34.43 -19.82
N SER A 168 8.96 33.93 -21.06
CA SER A 168 9.78 34.52 -22.09
C SER A 168 8.97 35.38 -23.11
N ILE A 169 7.67 35.54 -22.84
CA ILE A 169 6.74 36.43 -23.58
C ILE A 169 6.41 37.63 -22.69
#